data_174c82a98f96109fc5bd97d4b7e41b64
#
_entry.id   174c82a98f96109fc5bd97d4b7e41b64
#
_cell.length_a   1.000
_cell.length_b   1.000
_cell.length_c   1.000
_cell.angle_alpha   90.00
_cell.angle_beta   90.00
_cell.angle_gamma   90.00
#
_symmetry.space_group_name_H-M   'P 1'
#
loop_
_entity.id
_entity.type
_entity.pdbx_description
1 polymer ?
#
loop_
_entity_poly.entity_id
_entity_poly.type
_entity_poly.pdbx_seq_one_letter_code
_entity_poly.pdbx_strand_id
1 'polypeptide(L)'
;MLMCLVCLGLAGRVQASEVTSPNGEMKLTFTLRDSKPYYSVSFRGKPVIKPSRLGYELHNAESLLEGFTQTGEKTSTFDETWTPVWGENKTIRNHYKELLVGLIQEKTGRVMNLRFRVYDEGVGLRYEFPQEGSKLNYFVVKEECTEFALTGDHIAWWIPGDYDTQEYEYSRSRLSEIRPLFKKKVTDNASQTSFSETGVQTSLQLKTDDGLYINLHEAALVNYPAMHLNLDDKNMVFRSWLTPDAQGIKGYLQTPCQSPWRTIMITDDARKVLSSHLILNLNEPCKIKDTSWIHPTK
;
A
#
# COMPACT_ATOMS: atom_id res chain seq x y z
N MET A 1 29.90 27.97 42.95
CA MET A 1 29.58 28.34 41.58
C MET A 1 29.13 27.05 40.85
N LEU A 2 27.83 26.83 40.84
CA LEU A 2 27.23 25.57 40.36
C LEU A 2 26.83 25.78 38.89
N MET A 3 27.48 25.06 37.98
CA MET A 3 27.28 25.19 36.58
C MET A 3 26.16 24.19 36.17
N CYS A 4 24.94 24.72 35.97
CA CYS A 4 23.83 23.92 35.41
C CYS A 4 24.10 23.62 33.93
N LEU A 5 24.43 22.36 33.60
CA LEU A 5 24.40 21.88 32.25
C LEU A 5 22.93 21.73 31.81
N VAL A 6 22.46 22.63 30.95
CA VAL A 6 21.19 22.48 30.27
C VAL A 6 21.41 21.50 29.13
N CYS A 7 20.99 20.24 29.30
CA CYS A 7 20.85 19.29 28.19
C CYS A 7 19.68 19.74 27.32
N LEU A 8 19.96 20.47 26.24
CA LEU A 8 19.01 20.64 25.14
C LEU A 8 18.87 19.31 24.44
N GLY A 9 17.82 18.57 24.79
CA GLY A 9 17.39 17.40 24.03
C GLY A 9 16.99 17.86 22.62
N LEU A 10 17.72 17.40 21.61
CA LEU A 10 17.29 17.45 20.21
C LEU A 10 16.00 16.61 20.05
N ALA A 11 14.85 17.23 20.31
CA ALA A 11 13.58 16.66 19.90
C ALA A 11 13.61 16.59 18.36
N GLY A 12 13.71 15.41 17.81
CA GLY A 12 13.64 15.18 16.37
C GLY A 12 12.41 15.90 15.81
N ARG A 13 12.59 16.70 14.77
CA ARG A 13 11.47 17.39 14.10
C ARG A 13 10.56 16.33 13.49
N VAL A 14 9.37 16.16 14.05
CA VAL A 14 8.29 15.39 13.46
C VAL A 14 7.49 16.34 12.59
N GLN A 15 7.52 16.15 11.29
CA GLN A 15 6.66 16.84 10.35
C GLN A 15 5.52 15.91 9.97
N ALA A 16 4.28 16.36 10.15
CA ALA A 16 3.08 15.58 9.84
C ALA A 16 2.17 16.34 8.88
N SER A 17 1.61 15.62 7.90
CA SER A 17 0.64 16.11 6.93
C SER A 17 -0.58 15.21 6.97
N GLU A 18 -1.79 15.77 6.87
CA GLU A 18 -3.04 15.02 7.00
C GLU A 18 -3.95 15.23 5.80
N VAL A 19 -4.70 14.18 5.47
CA VAL A 19 -5.79 14.23 4.49
C VAL A 19 -6.95 13.36 4.98
N THR A 20 -8.18 13.84 4.79
CA THR A 20 -9.39 13.12 5.18
C THR A 20 -10.18 12.67 3.95
N SER A 21 -11.04 11.68 4.10
CA SER A 21 -12.06 11.36 3.09
C SER A 21 -13.01 12.52 2.86
N PRO A 22 -13.77 12.54 1.75
CA PRO A 22 -14.81 13.57 1.51
C PRO A 22 -15.82 13.69 2.65
N ASN A 23 -16.29 12.56 3.20
CA ASN A 23 -17.22 12.52 4.34
C ASN A 23 -16.55 12.78 5.71
N GLY A 24 -15.21 12.86 5.76
CA GLY A 24 -14.44 13.13 6.98
C GLY A 24 -14.28 11.94 7.95
N GLU A 25 -14.82 10.76 7.63
CA GLU A 25 -14.75 9.60 8.54
C GLU A 25 -13.38 8.91 8.51
N MET A 26 -12.68 8.95 7.37
CA MET A 26 -11.35 8.39 7.22
C MET A 26 -10.29 9.48 7.23
N LYS A 27 -9.22 9.25 7.95
CA LYS A 27 -8.06 10.16 7.99
C LYS A 27 -6.78 9.39 7.77
N LEU A 28 -5.96 9.87 6.84
CA LEU A 28 -4.58 9.44 6.67
C LEU A 28 -3.65 10.54 7.18
N THR A 29 -2.66 10.15 7.95
CA THR A 29 -1.57 11.02 8.41
C THR A 29 -0.25 10.49 7.85
N PHE A 30 0.43 11.32 7.06
CA PHE A 30 1.83 11.12 6.70
C PHE A 30 2.72 11.73 7.79
N THR A 31 3.83 11.08 8.11
CA THR A 31 4.79 11.57 9.10
C THR A 31 6.22 11.30 8.63
N LEU A 32 7.06 12.33 8.62
CA LEU A 32 8.50 12.18 8.48
C LEU A 32 9.12 12.20 9.88
N ARG A 33 9.61 11.05 10.36
CA ARG A 33 10.20 10.87 11.68
C ARG A 33 11.64 10.39 11.54
N ASP A 34 12.60 11.14 12.09
CA ASP A 34 14.02 10.83 11.96
C ASP A 34 14.43 10.57 10.50
N SER A 35 13.96 11.45 9.60
CA SER A 35 14.20 11.36 8.15
C SER A 35 13.70 10.06 7.50
N LYS A 36 12.72 9.36 8.12
CA LYS A 36 12.08 8.14 7.62
C LYS A 36 10.60 8.39 7.39
N PRO A 37 10.04 8.00 6.22
CA PRO A 37 8.63 8.20 5.91
C PRO A 37 7.75 7.13 6.55
N TYR A 38 6.66 7.57 7.17
CA TYR A 38 5.61 6.74 7.75
C TYR A 38 4.24 7.26 7.35
N TYR A 39 3.25 6.39 7.38
CA TYR A 39 1.84 6.75 7.31
C TYR A 39 1.03 6.01 8.36
N SER A 40 -0.13 6.52 8.68
CA SER A 40 -1.13 5.86 9.51
C SER A 40 -2.54 6.19 9.02
N VAL A 41 -3.50 5.31 9.33
CA VAL A 41 -4.91 5.50 8.93
C VAL A 41 -5.81 5.30 10.14
N SER A 42 -6.79 6.19 10.30
CA SER A 42 -7.87 6.08 11.28
C SER A 42 -9.23 6.15 10.59
N PHE A 43 -10.21 5.48 11.18
CA PHE A 43 -11.61 5.50 10.77
C PHE A 43 -12.49 5.91 11.94
N ARG A 44 -13.27 7.00 11.78
CA ARG A 44 -14.10 7.61 12.84
C ARG A 44 -13.31 7.84 14.14
N GLY A 45 -12.08 8.33 13.99
CA GLY A 45 -11.18 8.64 15.10
C GLY A 45 -10.47 7.43 15.74
N LYS A 46 -10.79 6.19 15.33
CA LYS A 46 -10.11 4.98 15.81
C LYS A 46 -8.96 4.60 14.88
N PRO A 47 -7.77 4.27 15.40
CA PRO A 47 -6.67 3.76 14.59
C PRO A 47 -7.06 2.45 13.90
N VAL A 48 -6.71 2.30 12.62
CA VAL A 48 -6.88 1.08 11.82
C VAL A 48 -5.52 0.58 11.32
N ILE A 49 -4.72 1.47 10.78
CA ILE A 49 -3.31 1.21 10.45
C ILE A 49 -2.46 2.11 11.36
N LYS A 50 -1.63 1.50 12.19
CA LYS A 50 -0.63 2.18 13.04
C LYS A 50 0.48 2.77 12.17
N PRO A 51 1.38 3.62 12.72
CA PRO A 51 2.52 4.13 11.95
C PRO A 51 3.28 3.02 11.25
N SER A 52 3.26 3.04 9.93
CA SER A 52 3.77 2.03 9.01
C SER A 52 4.84 2.65 8.12
N ARG A 53 5.96 1.99 7.94
CA ARG A 53 7.08 2.49 7.13
C ARG A 53 6.78 2.43 5.64
N LEU A 54 7.43 3.35 4.92
CA LEU A 54 7.43 3.43 3.47
C LEU A 54 8.87 3.49 2.95
N GLY A 55 9.08 3.04 1.71
CA GLY A 55 10.35 3.15 1.00
C GLY A 55 10.72 1.94 0.19
N TYR A 56 11.96 1.93 -0.30
CA TYR A 56 12.50 0.89 -1.17
C TYR A 56 13.89 0.47 -0.75
N GLU A 57 14.15 -0.84 -0.73
CA GLU A 57 15.48 -1.38 -0.83
C GLU A 57 15.88 -1.47 -2.30
N LEU A 58 17.07 -0.96 -2.63
CA LEU A 58 17.63 -1.02 -3.97
C LEU A 58 18.75 -2.05 -4.07
N HIS A 59 18.85 -2.68 -5.24
CA HIS A 59 19.94 -3.60 -5.52
C HIS A 59 21.19 -2.82 -5.93
N ASN A 60 22.31 -3.08 -5.26
CA ASN A 60 23.62 -2.43 -5.53
C ASN A 60 23.61 -0.90 -5.47
N ALA A 61 22.69 -0.30 -4.71
CA ALA A 61 22.61 1.14 -4.53
C ALA A 61 22.10 1.47 -3.11
N GLU A 62 22.35 2.71 -2.66
CA GLU A 62 21.78 3.20 -1.41
C GLU A 62 20.25 3.19 -1.46
N SER A 63 19.62 2.59 -0.47
CA SER A 63 18.17 2.39 -0.40
C SER A 63 17.41 3.67 -0.14
N LEU A 64 16.16 3.73 -0.58
CA LEU A 64 15.24 4.85 -0.36
C LEU A 64 14.38 4.60 0.88
N LEU A 65 15.02 4.41 2.04
CA LEU A 65 14.37 4.09 3.31
C LEU A 65 14.48 5.20 4.35
N GLU A 66 15.51 6.04 4.24
CA GLU A 66 15.84 7.09 5.24
C GLU A 66 16.66 8.20 4.61
N GLY A 67 16.98 9.23 5.42
CA GLY A 67 17.75 10.39 4.97
C GLY A 67 16.92 11.36 4.14
N PHE A 68 15.59 11.34 4.30
CA PHE A 68 14.68 12.21 3.57
C PHE A 68 14.45 13.54 4.29
N THR A 69 14.30 14.58 3.46
CA THR A 69 13.72 15.87 3.80
C THR A 69 12.47 16.08 2.96
N GLN A 70 11.41 16.60 3.55
CA GLN A 70 10.19 16.97 2.80
C GLN A 70 10.43 18.27 2.05
N THR A 71 10.24 18.24 0.73
CA THR A 71 10.42 19.40 -0.16
C THR A 71 9.16 20.22 -0.34
N GLY A 72 8.00 19.62 -0.06
CA GLY A 72 6.71 20.29 -0.15
C GLY A 72 5.55 19.30 -0.06
N GLU A 73 4.35 19.85 -0.02
CA GLU A 73 3.12 19.08 -0.06
C GLU A 73 2.04 19.82 -0.87
N LYS A 74 1.12 19.04 -1.42
CA LYS A 74 -0.04 19.58 -2.15
C LYS A 74 -1.26 18.74 -1.82
N THR A 75 -2.36 19.42 -1.50
CA THR A 75 -3.68 18.78 -1.34
C THR A 75 -4.59 19.15 -2.50
N SER A 76 -5.47 18.25 -2.87
CA SER A 76 -6.51 18.49 -3.88
C SER A 76 -7.76 17.66 -3.60
N THR A 77 -8.85 18.00 -4.26
CA THR A 77 -10.12 17.25 -4.24
C THR A 77 -10.50 16.92 -5.67
N PHE A 78 -11.01 15.71 -5.86
CA PHE A 78 -11.51 15.25 -7.16
C PHE A 78 -12.91 14.66 -6.97
N ASP A 79 -13.82 14.99 -7.87
CA ASP A 79 -15.20 14.49 -7.85
C ASP A 79 -15.76 14.45 -9.26
N GLU A 80 -15.76 13.28 -9.87
CA GLU A 80 -16.29 13.05 -11.21
C GLU A 80 -17.06 11.73 -11.25
N THR A 81 -17.99 11.62 -12.19
CA THR A 81 -18.70 10.38 -12.48
C THR A 81 -18.28 9.90 -13.87
N TRP A 82 -17.89 8.65 -13.99
CA TRP A 82 -17.50 8.04 -15.24
C TRP A 82 -18.32 6.81 -15.56
N THR A 83 -18.33 6.41 -16.83
CA THR A 83 -19.07 5.24 -17.32
C THR A 83 -18.07 4.15 -17.68
N PRO A 84 -18.11 2.98 -17.03
CA PRO A 84 -17.28 1.85 -17.42
C PRO A 84 -17.73 1.31 -18.79
N VAL A 85 -16.80 0.67 -19.50
CA VAL A 85 -17.09 0.06 -20.82
C VAL A 85 -18.17 -1.02 -20.67
N TRP A 86 -18.11 -1.79 -19.59
CA TRP A 86 -19.10 -2.79 -19.18
C TRP A 86 -18.94 -3.06 -17.67
N GLY A 87 -19.90 -3.73 -17.07
CA GLY A 87 -19.86 -4.04 -15.64
C GLY A 87 -21.24 -3.96 -15.00
N GLU A 88 -21.29 -4.12 -13.71
CA GLU A 88 -22.53 -4.15 -12.93
C GLU A 88 -23.17 -2.77 -12.76
N ASN A 89 -22.36 -1.73 -12.78
CA ASN A 89 -22.79 -0.35 -12.56
C ASN A 89 -22.74 0.46 -13.86
N LYS A 90 -23.82 1.16 -14.17
CA LYS A 90 -23.89 2.05 -15.34
C LYS A 90 -22.93 3.24 -15.20
N THR A 91 -22.80 3.75 -13.99
CA THR A 91 -21.95 4.89 -13.67
C THR A 91 -21.23 4.66 -12.34
N ILE A 92 -20.00 5.15 -12.22
CA ILE A 92 -19.18 5.06 -11.02
C ILE A 92 -18.71 6.46 -10.65
N ARG A 93 -18.96 6.87 -9.41
CA ARG A 93 -18.42 8.13 -8.89
C ARG A 93 -16.98 7.91 -8.42
N ASN A 94 -16.07 8.77 -8.86
CA ASN A 94 -14.69 8.84 -8.41
C ASN A 94 -14.53 10.11 -7.57
N HIS A 95 -14.61 9.97 -6.24
CA HIS A 95 -14.60 11.09 -5.30
C HIS A 95 -13.61 10.86 -4.18
N TYR A 96 -12.55 11.67 -4.14
CA TYR A 96 -11.49 11.58 -3.15
C TYR A 96 -10.88 12.94 -2.81
N LYS A 97 -10.18 12.97 -1.69
CA LYS A 97 -9.17 14.01 -1.40
C LYS A 97 -7.78 13.40 -1.51
N GLU A 98 -6.85 14.17 -2.02
CA GLU A 98 -5.49 13.75 -2.32
C GLU A 98 -4.47 14.56 -1.54
N LEU A 99 -3.43 13.89 -1.05
CA LEU A 99 -2.21 14.48 -0.52
C LEU A 99 -1.02 13.96 -1.34
N LEU A 100 -0.26 14.87 -1.91
CA LEU A 100 1.04 14.60 -2.54
C LEU A 100 2.13 15.18 -1.67
N VAL A 101 3.09 14.34 -1.25
CA VAL A 101 4.26 14.73 -0.45
C VAL A 101 5.51 14.52 -1.28
N GLY A 102 6.29 15.58 -1.48
CA GLY A 102 7.60 15.52 -2.11
C GLY A 102 8.69 15.25 -1.09
N LEU A 103 9.56 14.28 -1.36
CA LEU A 103 10.69 13.91 -0.53
C LEU A 103 11.98 13.92 -1.37
N ILE A 104 13.06 14.46 -0.80
CA ILE A 104 14.41 14.34 -1.36
C ILE A 104 15.31 13.63 -0.36
N GLN A 105 16.05 12.64 -0.82
CA GLN A 105 17.12 12.02 -0.03
C GLN A 105 18.38 12.87 -0.16
N GLU A 106 18.72 13.61 0.90
CA GLU A 106 19.75 14.67 0.88
C GLU A 106 21.12 14.18 0.37
N LYS A 107 21.57 13.03 0.86
CA LYS A 107 22.89 12.49 0.51
C LYS A 107 23.01 12.13 -0.97
N THR A 108 21.93 11.62 -1.58
CA THR A 108 21.95 11.11 -2.96
C THR A 108 21.38 12.09 -3.97
N GLY A 109 20.56 13.06 -3.52
CA GLY A 109 19.78 13.95 -4.38
C GLY A 109 18.65 13.23 -5.15
N ARG A 110 18.22 12.06 -4.68
CA ARG A 110 17.12 11.27 -5.27
C ARG A 110 15.79 11.77 -4.75
N VAL A 111 14.82 11.92 -5.65
CA VAL A 111 13.47 12.35 -5.31
C VAL A 111 12.52 11.15 -5.33
N MET A 112 11.68 11.07 -4.31
CA MET A 112 10.59 10.12 -4.19
C MET A 112 9.36 10.88 -3.69
N ASN A 113 8.29 10.89 -4.48
CA ASN A 113 7.02 11.46 -4.06
C ASN A 113 6.11 10.36 -3.54
N LEU A 114 5.31 10.69 -2.54
CA LEU A 114 4.27 9.83 -1.98
C LEU A 114 2.92 10.46 -2.30
N ARG A 115 2.07 9.72 -3.00
CA ARG A 115 0.72 10.15 -3.32
C ARG A 115 -0.30 9.31 -2.55
N PHE A 116 -1.19 9.99 -1.84
CA PHE A 116 -2.26 9.38 -1.06
C PHE A 116 -3.61 9.88 -1.58
N ARG A 117 -4.52 8.97 -1.89
CA ARG A 117 -5.93 9.27 -2.19
C ARG A 117 -6.80 8.66 -1.11
N VAL A 118 -7.64 9.47 -0.50
CA VAL A 118 -8.53 9.03 0.57
C VAL A 118 -9.97 9.17 0.10
N TYR A 119 -10.62 8.02 -0.02
CA TYR A 119 -12.01 7.83 -0.41
C TYR A 119 -12.86 7.57 0.85
N ASP A 120 -14.18 7.63 0.72
CA ASP A 120 -15.08 7.26 1.81
C ASP A 120 -15.05 5.75 2.13
N GLU A 121 -14.54 4.94 1.21
CA GLU A 121 -14.44 3.48 1.31
C GLU A 121 -13.02 2.95 1.56
N GLY A 122 -12.00 3.81 1.51
CA GLY A 122 -10.61 3.34 1.68
C GLY A 122 -9.56 4.34 1.25
N VAL A 123 -8.33 3.87 1.25
CA VAL A 123 -7.13 4.63 0.91
C VAL A 123 -6.36 3.93 -0.19
N GLY A 124 -5.87 4.71 -1.15
CA GLY A 124 -4.80 4.31 -2.07
C GLY A 124 -3.53 5.10 -1.76
N LEU A 125 -2.39 4.43 -1.74
CA LEU A 125 -1.08 5.08 -1.68
C LEU A 125 -0.16 4.52 -2.77
N ARG A 126 0.68 5.38 -3.36
CA ARG A 126 1.71 4.95 -4.31
C ARG A 126 2.94 5.83 -4.24
N TYR A 127 4.03 5.31 -4.77
CA TYR A 127 5.28 6.01 -4.96
C TYR A 127 5.36 6.56 -6.38
N GLU A 128 5.92 7.74 -6.52
CA GLU A 128 6.20 8.37 -7.80
C GLU A 128 7.67 8.82 -7.83
N PHE A 129 8.37 8.47 -8.89
CA PHE A 129 9.77 8.78 -9.09
C PHE A 129 9.91 9.73 -10.29
N PRO A 130 9.90 11.06 -10.05
CA PRO A 130 10.06 12.03 -11.14
C PRO A 130 11.49 11.99 -11.69
N GLN A 131 11.64 12.33 -12.96
CA GLN A 131 12.95 12.55 -13.57
C GLN A 131 13.48 13.95 -13.28
N GLU A 132 12.60 14.95 -13.38
CA GLU A 132 12.95 16.34 -13.13
C GLU A 132 13.30 16.57 -11.65
N GLY A 133 14.42 17.27 -11.40
CA GLY A 133 14.90 17.58 -10.06
C GLY A 133 15.47 16.38 -9.28
N SER A 134 15.54 15.19 -9.90
CA SER A 134 16.03 13.97 -9.27
C SER A 134 17.32 13.46 -9.88
N LYS A 135 18.24 12.96 -9.06
CA LYS A 135 19.43 12.21 -9.53
C LYS A 135 19.16 10.73 -9.74
N LEU A 136 17.90 10.30 -9.68
CA LEU A 136 17.46 8.92 -9.89
C LEU A 136 16.97 8.78 -11.33
N ASN A 137 17.72 8.08 -12.19
CA ASN A 137 17.35 7.85 -13.59
C ASN A 137 16.90 6.41 -13.85
N TYR A 138 17.66 5.46 -13.34
CA TYR A 138 17.41 4.04 -13.45
C TYR A 138 17.75 3.39 -12.12
N PHE A 139 16.93 2.46 -11.67
CA PHE A 139 17.20 1.72 -10.43
C PHE A 139 16.61 0.31 -10.46
N VAL A 140 17.25 -0.56 -9.72
CA VAL A 140 16.87 -1.96 -9.58
C VAL A 140 16.27 -2.15 -8.19
N VAL A 141 15.02 -2.60 -8.14
CA VAL A 141 14.29 -2.82 -6.90
C VAL A 141 14.70 -4.16 -6.31
N LYS A 142 15.21 -4.15 -5.08
CA LYS A 142 15.40 -5.35 -4.28
C LYS A 142 14.12 -5.71 -3.53
N GLU A 143 13.46 -4.71 -2.92
CA GLU A 143 12.15 -4.86 -2.29
C GLU A 143 11.45 -3.50 -2.13
N GLU A 144 10.12 -3.50 -2.23
CA GLU A 144 9.29 -2.40 -1.77
C GLU A 144 8.95 -2.63 -0.30
N CYS A 145 9.27 -1.65 0.56
CA CYS A 145 9.15 -1.78 2.00
C CYS A 145 7.89 -1.10 2.54
N THR A 146 6.77 -1.24 1.86
CA THR A 146 5.47 -0.76 2.34
C THR A 146 4.97 -1.63 3.48
N GLU A 147 4.77 -1.05 4.65
CA GLU A 147 4.21 -1.73 5.81
C GLU A 147 2.72 -1.45 5.98
N PHE A 148 2.02 -2.39 6.63
CA PHE A 148 0.64 -2.29 7.08
C PHE A 148 0.59 -2.79 8.53
N ALA A 149 0.87 -1.90 9.49
CA ALA A 149 0.94 -2.22 10.91
C ALA A 149 -0.47 -2.24 11.51
N LEU A 150 -1.00 -3.40 11.78
CA LEU A 150 -2.35 -3.63 12.26
C LEU A 150 -2.47 -3.35 13.77
N THR A 151 -3.70 -3.08 14.21
CA THR A 151 -4.00 -2.75 15.61
C THR A 151 -4.09 -3.95 16.53
N GLY A 152 -4.16 -5.17 15.99
CA GLY A 152 -4.27 -6.39 16.79
C GLY A 152 -4.19 -7.66 15.96
N ASP A 153 -4.37 -8.78 16.65
CA ASP A 153 -4.45 -10.13 16.09
C ASP A 153 -5.84 -10.39 15.49
N HIS A 154 -6.08 -9.82 14.31
CA HIS A 154 -7.37 -9.83 13.63
C HIS A 154 -7.70 -11.21 13.03
N ILE A 155 -8.99 -11.46 12.77
CA ILE A 155 -9.41 -12.57 11.93
C ILE A 155 -9.05 -12.25 10.49
N ALA A 156 -8.44 -13.21 9.80
CA ALA A 156 -8.05 -13.13 8.41
C ALA A 156 -8.72 -14.22 7.56
N TRP A 157 -9.12 -13.90 6.35
CA TRP A 157 -9.38 -14.85 5.28
C TRP A 157 -8.22 -14.79 4.32
N TRP A 158 -7.46 -15.86 4.22
CA TRP A 158 -6.16 -15.89 3.57
C TRP A 158 -5.89 -17.20 2.84
N ILE A 159 -5.02 -17.14 1.86
CA ILE A 159 -4.38 -18.29 1.23
C ILE A 159 -2.86 -18.14 1.32
N PRO A 160 -2.07 -19.25 1.29
CA PRO A 160 -0.61 -19.20 1.28
C PRO A 160 -0.05 -18.26 0.22
N GLY A 161 0.98 -17.50 0.59
CA GLY A 161 1.73 -16.68 -0.35
C GLY A 161 2.59 -17.54 -1.25
N ASP A 162 2.36 -17.44 -2.55
CA ASP A 162 3.01 -18.25 -3.58
C ASP A 162 3.20 -17.41 -4.85
N TYR A 163 4.34 -17.57 -5.52
CA TYR A 163 4.63 -16.78 -6.72
C TYR A 163 3.99 -17.34 -7.99
N ASP A 164 3.67 -18.63 -8.01
CA ASP A 164 3.27 -19.34 -9.21
C ASP A 164 1.77 -19.65 -9.27
N THR A 165 1.08 -19.69 -8.11
CA THR A 165 -0.34 -20.05 -8.07
C THR A 165 -1.13 -19.27 -7.01
N GLN A 166 -2.43 -19.12 -7.26
CA GLN A 166 -3.43 -18.62 -6.31
C GLN A 166 -4.56 -19.66 -6.09
N GLU A 167 -4.33 -20.91 -6.46
CA GLU A 167 -5.35 -21.98 -6.46
C GLU A 167 -5.39 -22.74 -5.13
N TYR A 168 -5.29 -22.03 -4.03
CA TYR A 168 -5.45 -22.55 -2.67
C TYR A 168 -6.86 -22.29 -2.14
N GLU A 169 -7.34 -23.16 -1.25
CA GLU A 169 -8.57 -22.90 -0.52
C GLU A 169 -8.37 -21.84 0.56
N TYR A 170 -9.30 -20.91 0.65
CA TYR A 170 -9.27 -19.86 1.68
C TYR A 170 -9.37 -20.46 3.09
N SER A 171 -8.50 -19.98 3.93
CA SER A 171 -8.49 -20.30 5.36
C SER A 171 -9.01 -19.11 6.15
N ARG A 172 -9.76 -19.38 7.22
CA ARG A 172 -10.17 -18.39 8.20
C ARG A 172 -9.49 -18.68 9.52
N SER A 173 -8.67 -17.74 10.02
CA SER A 173 -7.97 -17.88 11.31
C SER A 173 -7.61 -16.51 11.89
N ARG A 174 -7.07 -16.49 13.11
CA ARG A 174 -6.32 -15.32 13.60
C ARG A 174 -5.01 -15.17 12.82
N LEU A 175 -4.46 -13.96 12.80
CA LEU A 175 -3.16 -13.72 12.18
C LEU A 175 -2.03 -14.52 12.82
N SER A 176 -2.02 -14.64 14.16
CA SER A 176 -1.07 -15.44 14.91
C SER A 176 -1.12 -16.95 14.58
N GLU A 177 -2.21 -17.42 14.00
CA GLU A 177 -2.41 -18.81 13.61
C GLU A 177 -1.93 -19.12 12.17
N ILE A 178 -1.56 -18.11 11.39
CA ILE A 178 -1.13 -18.31 10.00
C ILE A 178 0.09 -19.24 9.97
N ARG A 179 1.15 -18.94 10.73
CA ARG A 179 2.39 -19.73 10.75
C ARG A 179 2.16 -21.21 11.09
N PRO A 180 1.48 -21.59 12.19
CA PRO A 180 1.24 -22.99 12.51
C PRO A 180 0.31 -23.72 11.53
N LEU A 181 -0.56 -22.97 10.82
CA LEU A 181 -1.47 -23.55 9.83
C LEU A 181 -0.84 -23.67 8.44
N PHE A 182 0.15 -22.86 8.12
CA PHE A 182 0.66 -22.65 6.77
C PHE A 182 0.95 -23.97 6.02
N LYS A 183 1.75 -24.86 6.61
CA LYS A 183 2.12 -26.15 6.00
C LYS A 183 0.92 -27.07 5.69
N LYS A 184 -0.16 -26.95 6.46
CA LYS A 184 -1.39 -27.72 6.24
C LYS A 184 -2.28 -27.12 5.16
N LYS A 185 -2.01 -25.87 4.75
CA LYS A 185 -2.80 -25.13 3.78
C LYS A 185 -2.15 -25.04 2.40
N VAL A 186 -0.86 -25.32 2.32
CA VAL A 186 -0.19 -25.56 1.04
C VAL A 186 -0.62 -26.93 0.54
N THR A 187 -1.25 -26.98 -0.61
CA THR A 187 -1.71 -28.20 -1.28
C THR A 187 -0.82 -28.51 -2.48
N ASP A 188 -0.84 -29.75 -2.95
CA ASP A 188 -0.07 -30.17 -4.13
C ASP A 188 -0.67 -29.55 -5.38
N ASN A 189 -0.03 -28.52 -5.89
CA ASN A 189 -0.32 -27.87 -7.16
C ASN A 189 0.79 -28.16 -8.17
N ALA A 190 0.55 -27.88 -9.44
CA ALA A 190 1.52 -28.13 -10.50
C ALA A 190 2.81 -27.27 -10.38
N SER A 191 2.67 -26.10 -9.79
CA SER A 191 3.77 -25.18 -9.51
C SER A 191 3.56 -24.53 -8.15
N GLN A 192 4.58 -24.52 -7.31
CA GLN A 192 4.53 -24.02 -5.96
C GLN A 192 5.84 -23.32 -5.62
N THR A 193 5.78 -22.04 -5.29
CA THR A 193 6.93 -21.28 -4.83
C THR A 193 6.56 -20.38 -3.65
N SER A 194 6.34 -21.04 -2.49
CA SER A 194 6.08 -20.34 -1.23
C SER A 194 7.36 -19.63 -0.75
N PHE A 195 7.25 -18.36 -0.38
CA PHE A 195 8.40 -17.56 0.03
C PHE A 195 8.56 -17.43 1.56
N SER A 196 7.52 -17.75 2.34
CA SER A 196 7.52 -17.61 3.81
C SER A 196 6.37 -18.40 4.43
N GLU A 197 6.55 -18.91 5.66
CA GLU A 197 5.50 -19.56 6.45
C GLU A 197 4.45 -18.55 7.01
N THR A 198 4.64 -17.27 6.80
CA THR A 198 3.71 -16.18 7.14
C THR A 198 3.35 -15.33 5.94
N GLY A 199 3.74 -15.79 4.74
CA GLY A 199 3.37 -15.17 3.48
C GLY A 199 1.92 -15.45 3.11
N VAL A 200 1.22 -14.42 2.64
CA VAL A 200 -0.17 -14.56 2.17
C VAL A 200 -0.35 -13.82 0.85
N GLN A 201 -1.34 -14.26 0.08
CA GLN A 201 -1.75 -13.58 -1.16
C GLN A 201 -2.53 -12.29 -0.86
N THR A 202 -2.55 -11.38 -1.81
CA THR A 202 -3.57 -10.34 -1.93
C THR A 202 -4.69 -10.83 -2.89
N SER A 203 -5.94 -10.46 -2.73
CA SER A 203 -6.44 -9.52 -1.71
C SER A 203 -6.60 -10.23 -0.37
N LEU A 204 -6.12 -9.59 0.68
CA LEU A 204 -6.23 -10.12 2.03
C LEU A 204 -7.40 -9.45 2.74
N GLN A 205 -8.39 -10.25 3.16
CA GLN A 205 -9.53 -9.77 3.93
C GLN A 205 -9.32 -9.99 5.42
N LEU A 206 -9.52 -8.93 6.22
CA LEU A 206 -9.41 -8.94 7.66
C LEU A 206 -10.72 -8.49 8.32
N LYS A 207 -10.93 -8.93 9.56
CA LYS A 207 -12.00 -8.43 10.44
C LYS A 207 -11.43 -8.18 11.83
N THR A 208 -11.61 -6.97 12.33
CA THR A 208 -11.24 -6.58 13.68
C THR A 208 -12.25 -7.09 14.72
N ASP A 209 -11.87 -7.16 15.98
CA ASP A 209 -12.78 -7.58 17.05
C ASP A 209 -13.93 -6.59 17.29
N ASP A 210 -13.73 -5.32 16.97
CA ASP A 210 -14.75 -4.27 17.04
C ASP A 210 -15.59 -4.12 15.77
N GLY A 211 -15.44 -5.08 14.84
CA GLY A 211 -16.36 -5.27 13.70
C GLY A 211 -15.98 -4.56 12.40
N LEU A 212 -14.81 -3.93 12.29
CA LEU A 212 -14.34 -3.37 11.03
C LEU A 212 -13.84 -4.46 10.09
N TYR A 213 -14.12 -4.29 8.81
CA TYR A 213 -13.55 -5.08 7.71
C TYR A 213 -12.46 -4.25 7.06
N ILE A 214 -11.28 -4.85 6.87
CA ILE A 214 -10.12 -4.24 6.23
C ILE A 214 -9.71 -5.16 5.06
N ASN A 215 -9.57 -4.61 3.86
CA ASN A 215 -9.04 -5.36 2.72
C ASN A 215 -7.74 -4.72 2.26
N LEU A 216 -6.68 -5.52 2.18
CA LEU A 216 -5.37 -5.08 1.67
C LEU A 216 -5.17 -5.67 0.27
N HIS A 217 -4.95 -4.79 -0.70
CA HIS A 217 -4.76 -5.17 -2.10
C HIS A 217 -3.93 -4.13 -2.87
N GLU A 218 -3.91 -4.23 -4.18
CA GLU A 218 -3.27 -3.31 -5.11
C GLU A 218 -4.19 -2.94 -6.27
N ALA A 219 -3.92 -1.80 -6.91
CA ALA A 219 -4.60 -1.37 -8.12
C ALA A 219 -3.61 -0.79 -9.13
N ALA A 220 -4.00 -0.75 -10.40
CA ALA A 220 -3.16 -0.28 -11.49
C ALA A 220 -1.80 -1.02 -11.56
N LEU A 221 -1.84 -2.34 -11.47
CA LEU A 221 -0.66 -3.20 -11.64
C LEU A 221 -0.23 -3.20 -13.11
N VAL A 222 0.65 -2.27 -13.48
CA VAL A 222 1.13 -2.09 -14.86
C VAL A 222 2.66 -1.96 -14.82
N ASN A 223 3.36 -2.82 -15.57
CA ASN A 223 4.83 -2.85 -15.67
C ASN A 223 5.53 -2.89 -14.29
N TYR A 224 4.98 -3.66 -13.37
CA TYR A 224 5.46 -3.79 -12.00
C TYR A 224 5.15 -5.20 -11.46
N PRO A 225 5.98 -5.76 -10.58
CA PRO A 225 5.71 -7.07 -9.99
C PRO A 225 4.50 -7.07 -9.06
N ALA A 226 3.77 -8.16 -9.04
CA ALA A 226 2.62 -8.33 -8.16
C ALA A 226 3.04 -8.33 -6.68
N MET A 227 2.17 -7.76 -5.83
CA MET A 227 2.38 -7.70 -4.39
C MET A 227 1.77 -8.91 -3.70
N HIS A 228 2.57 -9.58 -2.90
CA HIS A 228 2.16 -10.45 -1.81
C HIS A 228 2.38 -9.72 -0.48
N LEU A 229 1.98 -10.32 0.61
CA LEU A 229 2.17 -9.79 1.94
C LEU A 229 2.90 -10.80 2.82
N ASN A 230 3.89 -10.35 3.57
CA ASN A 230 4.60 -11.16 4.55
C ASN A 230 4.35 -10.63 5.97
N LEU A 231 3.84 -11.48 6.86
CA LEU A 231 3.46 -11.08 8.21
C LEU A 231 4.63 -11.23 9.19
N ASP A 232 4.97 -10.14 9.86
CA ASP A 232 5.63 -10.19 11.15
C ASP A 232 4.57 -10.52 12.22
N ASP A 233 4.46 -11.80 12.55
CA ASP A 233 3.43 -12.34 13.44
C ASP A 233 3.65 -12.01 14.93
N LYS A 234 4.78 -11.39 15.28
CA LYS A 234 5.05 -10.86 16.62
C LYS A 234 4.52 -9.44 16.80
N ASN A 235 4.67 -8.61 15.76
CA ASN A 235 4.30 -7.20 15.80
C ASN A 235 2.97 -6.91 15.10
N MET A 236 2.37 -7.90 14.43
CA MET A 236 1.16 -7.78 13.60
C MET A 236 1.34 -6.74 12.49
N VAL A 237 2.46 -6.83 11.77
CA VAL A 237 2.81 -5.95 10.67
C VAL A 237 2.93 -6.76 9.39
N PHE A 238 2.09 -6.49 8.41
CA PHE A 238 2.34 -6.97 7.06
C PHE A 238 3.35 -6.05 6.36
N ARG A 239 4.22 -6.66 5.56
CA ARG A 239 5.10 -5.98 4.62
C ARG A 239 4.76 -6.42 3.21
N SER A 240 4.80 -5.49 2.27
CA SER A 240 4.77 -5.86 0.86
C SER A 240 5.91 -6.84 0.56
N TRP A 241 5.62 -7.79 -0.31
CA TRP A 241 6.57 -8.79 -0.76
C TRP A 241 6.34 -9.02 -2.24
N LEU A 242 7.21 -8.45 -3.05
CA LEU A 242 7.02 -8.46 -4.50
C LEU A 242 7.46 -9.79 -5.12
N THR A 243 6.79 -10.18 -6.21
CA THR A 243 7.22 -11.33 -7.02
C THR A 243 8.58 -11.06 -7.64
N PRO A 244 9.60 -11.91 -7.42
CA PRO A 244 10.91 -11.75 -8.04
C PRO A 244 10.96 -12.28 -9.47
N ASP A 245 11.95 -11.82 -10.22
CA ASP A 245 12.41 -12.53 -11.41
C ASP A 245 13.31 -13.73 -11.04
N ALA A 246 13.85 -14.43 -12.07
CA ALA A 246 14.73 -15.59 -11.87
C ALA A 246 16.04 -15.26 -11.14
N GLN A 247 16.46 -14.01 -11.07
CA GLN A 247 17.64 -13.52 -10.34
C GLN A 247 17.30 -13.00 -8.94
N GLY A 248 16.04 -13.03 -8.55
CA GLY A 248 15.54 -12.49 -7.27
C GLY A 248 15.31 -10.98 -7.28
N ILE A 249 15.36 -10.34 -8.45
CA ILE A 249 15.10 -8.90 -8.60
C ILE A 249 13.61 -8.62 -8.67
N LYS A 250 13.17 -7.56 -7.99
CA LYS A 250 11.76 -7.16 -7.86
C LYS A 250 11.32 -6.08 -8.85
N GLY A 251 12.21 -5.63 -9.72
CA GLY A 251 11.88 -4.69 -10.78
C GLY A 251 13.07 -3.88 -11.29
N TYR A 252 12.96 -3.48 -12.55
CA TYR A 252 13.90 -2.63 -13.26
C TYR A 252 13.13 -1.37 -13.68
N LEU A 253 13.36 -0.27 -12.99
CA LEU A 253 12.58 0.94 -13.16
C LEU A 253 13.41 2.08 -13.77
N GLN A 254 12.79 2.82 -14.67
CA GLN A 254 13.37 4.02 -15.27
C GLN A 254 12.44 5.19 -15.01
N THR A 255 12.99 6.31 -14.54
CA THR A 255 12.22 7.54 -14.31
C THR A 255 11.89 8.27 -15.62
N PRO A 256 10.72 8.95 -15.71
CA PRO A 256 9.69 9.01 -14.68
C PRO A 256 8.88 7.72 -14.60
N CYS A 257 8.63 7.24 -13.41
CA CYS A 257 7.82 6.03 -13.18
C CYS A 257 7.04 6.11 -11.86
N GLN A 258 6.14 5.16 -11.67
CA GLN A 258 5.32 5.06 -10.47
C GLN A 258 5.05 3.60 -10.11
N SER A 259 4.82 3.33 -8.82
CA SER A 259 4.33 2.02 -8.39
C SER A 259 2.85 1.85 -8.68
N PRO A 260 2.31 0.63 -8.65
CA PRO A 260 0.88 0.42 -8.43
C PRO A 260 0.40 1.11 -7.15
N TRP A 261 -0.90 1.26 -7.01
CA TRP A 261 -1.50 1.68 -5.76
C TRP A 261 -1.51 0.52 -4.77
N ARG A 262 -1.10 0.77 -3.54
CA ARG A 262 -1.37 -0.09 -2.39
C ARG A 262 -2.67 0.37 -1.79
N THR A 263 -3.63 -0.55 -1.66
CA THR A 263 -5.00 -0.19 -1.26
C THR A 263 -5.35 -0.74 0.11
N ILE A 264 -6.06 0.06 0.87
CA ILE A 264 -6.58 -0.28 2.20
C ILE A 264 -8.05 0.11 2.20
N MET A 265 -8.93 -0.86 1.92
CA MET A 265 -10.36 -0.65 2.08
C MET A 265 -10.73 -0.83 3.54
N ILE A 266 -11.62 0.04 4.06
CA ILE A 266 -12.05 0.01 5.46
C ILE A 266 -13.55 0.27 5.51
N THR A 267 -14.30 -0.62 6.15
CA THR A 267 -15.73 -0.48 6.32
C THR A 267 -16.24 -1.21 7.57
N ASP A 268 -17.38 -0.79 8.09
CA ASP A 268 -18.14 -1.46 9.15
C ASP A 268 -19.23 -2.41 8.62
N ASP A 269 -19.38 -2.52 7.29
CA ASP A 269 -20.38 -3.36 6.64
C ASP A 269 -19.72 -4.29 5.60
N ALA A 270 -19.78 -5.61 5.82
CA ALA A 270 -19.21 -6.61 4.93
C ALA A 270 -19.72 -6.50 3.48
N ARG A 271 -20.96 -6.03 3.26
CA ARG A 271 -21.55 -5.89 1.92
C ARG A 271 -20.83 -4.82 1.11
N LYS A 272 -20.30 -3.78 1.77
CA LYS A 272 -19.55 -2.71 1.12
C LYS A 272 -18.20 -3.19 0.58
N VAL A 273 -17.66 -4.30 1.09
CA VAL A 273 -16.46 -4.92 0.53
C VAL A 273 -16.72 -5.41 -0.90
N LEU A 274 -17.90 -6.03 -1.13
CA LEU A 274 -18.29 -6.54 -2.45
C LEU A 274 -18.67 -5.44 -3.43
N SER A 275 -19.22 -4.33 -2.94
CA SER A 275 -19.70 -3.23 -3.78
C SER A 275 -18.72 -2.08 -3.94
N SER A 276 -17.49 -2.22 -3.45
CA SER A 276 -16.47 -1.18 -3.52
C SER A 276 -16.01 -0.92 -4.95
N HIS A 277 -15.82 0.34 -5.29
CA HIS A 277 -15.23 0.79 -6.54
C HIS A 277 -13.80 1.32 -6.37
N LEU A 278 -13.18 1.14 -5.19
CA LEU A 278 -11.86 1.68 -4.87
C LEU A 278 -10.81 1.27 -5.91
N ILE A 279 -10.75 -0.02 -6.24
CA ILE A 279 -9.80 -0.56 -7.22
C ILE A 279 -10.05 0.03 -8.62
N LEU A 280 -11.31 0.11 -9.04
CA LEU A 280 -11.67 0.68 -10.34
C LEU A 280 -11.31 2.16 -10.44
N ASN A 281 -11.58 2.93 -9.39
CA ASN A 281 -11.30 4.36 -9.32
C ASN A 281 -9.81 4.71 -9.23
N LEU A 282 -8.97 3.77 -8.80
CA LEU A 282 -7.50 3.93 -8.73
C LEU A 282 -6.80 3.50 -10.02
N ASN A 283 -7.48 2.79 -10.91
CA ASN A 283 -6.93 2.47 -12.24
C ASN A 283 -6.99 3.68 -13.18
N GLU A 284 -6.07 3.69 -14.14
CA GLU A 284 -6.07 4.69 -15.19
C GLU A 284 -7.30 4.52 -16.11
N PRO A 285 -7.82 5.60 -16.70
CA PRO A 285 -8.91 5.52 -17.67
C PRO A 285 -8.60 4.56 -18.82
N CYS A 286 -9.65 3.92 -19.37
CA CYS A 286 -9.52 3.05 -20.53
C CYS A 286 -8.86 3.78 -21.70
N LYS A 287 -7.78 3.21 -22.26
CA LYS A 287 -7.04 3.75 -23.39
C LYS A 287 -7.53 3.26 -24.75
N ILE A 288 -8.44 2.30 -24.77
CA ILE A 288 -9.05 1.78 -26.01
C ILE A 288 -10.02 2.83 -26.52
N LYS A 289 -9.76 3.36 -27.73
CA LYS A 289 -10.58 4.44 -28.32
C LYS A 289 -11.93 3.94 -28.81
N ASP A 290 -11.95 2.79 -29.45
CA ASP A 290 -13.19 2.14 -29.92
C ASP A 290 -13.47 0.90 -29.08
N THR A 291 -14.46 1.01 -28.22
CA THR A 291 -14.93 -0.08 -27.33
C THR A 291 -16.21 -0.74 -27.83
N SER A 292 -16.71 -0.38 -29.03
CA SER A 292 -17.98 -0.88 -29.57
C SER A 292 -18.01 -2.39 -29.79
N TRP A 293 -16.84 -3.02 -29.96
CA TRP A 293 -16.69 -4.47 -30.13
C TRP A 293 -16.71 -5.25 -28.81
N ILE A 294 -16.63 -4.56 -27.67
CA ILE A 294 -16.68 -5.21 -26.35
C ILE A 294 -18.15 -5.40 -25.97
N HIS A 295 -18.60 -6.64 -26.01
CA HIS A 295 -19.96 -6.98 -25.62
C HIS A 295 -19.97 -7.78 -24.31
N PRO A 296 -20.90 -7.47 -23.37
CA PRO A 296 -21.11 -8.31 -22.19
C PRO A 296 -21.43 -9.73 -22.63
N THR A 297 -20.64 -10.69 -22.20
CA THR A 297 -20.85 -12.12 -22.47
C THR A 297 -21.27 -12.82 -21.17
N LYS A 298 -22.36 -13.60 -21.23
CA LYS A 298 -22.82 -14.42 -20.11
C LYS A 298 -22.14 -15.78 -20.12
#